data_10ec82426b0c930eff27a48767e61906
#
_entry.id   10ec82426b0c930eff27a48767e61906
#
_cell.length_a   1.000
_cell.length_b   1.000
_cell.length_c   1.000
_cell.angle_alpha   90.00
_cell.angle_beta   90.00
_cell.angle_gamma   90.00
#
_symmetry.space_group_name_H-M   'P 1'
#
loop_
_entity.id
_entity.type
_entity.pdbx_description
1 polymer ?
#
loop_
_entity_poly.entity_id
_entity_poly.type
_entity_poly.pdbx_seq_one_letter_code
_entity_poly.pdbx_strand_id
1 'polypeptide(L)'
;FSAVPFIFDTIKRMRFSQEILDQLVCVTQAGGHLSPALTRHFRHMFVSHNIAYFTMYGATEASPRIAYLHPDDAEAKHGSVGKPISIGSVSLEGEDPDTSEGELVYRGPNVCLGYAKAREDLGKGDEFAGVLSTGDMAQIDSDGFIFITGRLKRFVKIHGVSVNLE
;
A
#
# COMPACT_ATOMS: atom_id res chain seq x y z
N PHE A 1 7.36 -14.96 -5.84
CA PHE A 1 8.30 -14.28 -4.93
C PHE A 1 7.64 -13.04 -4.34
N SER A 2 7.71 -12.87 -3.01
CA SER A 2 7.16 -11.71 -2.31
C SER A 2 8.27 -11.03 -1.52
N ALA A 3 8.33 -9.69 -1.57
CA ALA A 3 9.40 -8.96 -0.91
C ALA A 3 8.97 -7.56 -0.39
N VAL A 4 9.72 -7.09 0.59
CA VAL A 4 9.67 -5.71 1.11
C VAL A 4 10.71 -4.83 0.39
N PRO A 5 10.63 -3.50 0.47
CA PRO A 5 11.54 -2.58 -0.22
C PRO A 5 13.03 -2.87 -0.01
N PHE A 6 13.42 -3.20 1.23
CA PHE A 6 14.81 -3.54 1.54
C PHE A 6 15.37 -4.72 0.71
N ILE A 7 14.53 -5.72 0.45
CA ILE A 7 14.92 -6.87 -0.37
C ILE A 7 15.10 -6.45 -1.83
N PHE A 8 14.23 -5.58 -2.36
CA PHE A 8 14.38 -5.03 -3.72
C PHE A 8 15.69 -4.23 -3.87
N ASP A 9 16.06 -3.40 -2.89
CA ASP A 9 17.35 -2.70 -2.88
C ASP A 9 18.53 -3.68 -2.89
N THR A 10 18.45 -4.74 -2.10
CA THR A 10 19.48 -5.78 -2.03
C THR A 10 19.61 -6.49 -3.38
N ILE A 11 18.50 -6.93 -3.96
CA ILE A 11 18.47 -7.63 -5.25
C ILE A 11 19.03 -6.75 -6.38
N LYS A 12 18.70 -5.45 -6.39
CA LYS A 12 19.26 -4.52 -7.36
C LYS A 12 20.79 -4.52 -7.35
N ARG A 13 21.40 -4.62 -6.16
CA ARG A 13 22.86 -4.67 -5.99
C ARG A 13 23.44 -6.03 -6.42
N MET A 14 22.75 -7.11 -6.10
CA MET A 14 23.20 -8.49 -6.36
C MET A 14 22.94 -8.94 -7.80
N ARG A 15 21.97 -8.35 -8.49
CA ARG A 15 21.39 -8.74 -9.78
C ARG A 15 20.72 -10.12 -9.72
N PHE A 16 19.55 -10.24 -10.36
CA PHE A 16 18.96 -11.53 -10.62
C PHE A 16 19.77 -12.29 -11.68
N SER A 17 20.08 -13.56 -11.44
CA SER A 17 20.56 -14.41 -12.52
C SER A 17 19.40 -14.74 -13.47
N GLN A 18 19.71 -15.00 -14.75
CA GLN A 18 18.70 -15.41 -15.74
C GLN A 18 17.94 -16.65 -15.28
N GLU A 19 18.61 -17.61 -14.69
CA GLU A 19 18.03 -18.85 -14.16
C GLU A 19 16.94 -18.60 -13.09
N ILE A 20 17.11 -17.56 -12.26
CA ILE A 20 16.09 -17.16 -11.27
C ILE A 20 14.91 -16.51 -11.98
N LEU A 21 15.16 -15.61 -12.93
CA LEU A 21 14.09 -14.94 -13.69
C LEU A 21 13.22 -15.94 -14.46
N ASP A 22 13.83 -16.95 -15.07
CA ASP A 22 13.12 -17.98 -15.83
C ASP A 22 12.18 -18.84 -14.96
N GLN A 23 12.40 -18.88 -13.64
CA GLN A 23 11.56 -19.61 -12.70
C GLN A 23 10.44 -18.75 -12.07
N LEU A 24 10.49 -17.44 -12.25
CA LEU A 24 9.52 -16.52 -11.64
C LEU A 24 8.30 -16.35 -12.55
N VAL A 25 7.13 -16.60 -11.98
CA VAL A 25 5.84 -16.33 -12.63
C VAL A 25 5.25 -15.01 -12.12
N CYS A 26 5.45 -14.74 -10.82
CA CYS A 26 4.86 -13.60 -10.15
C CYS A 26 5.80 -13.04 -9.07
N VAL A 27 5.84 -11.73 -8.99
CA VAL A 27 6.53 -10.99 -7.92
C VAL A 27 5.57 -10.01 -7.27
N THR A 28 5.58 -9.94 -5.94
CA THR A 28 4.78 -8.98 -5.19
C THR A 28 5.66 -8.10 -4.31
N GLN A 29 5.35 -6.82 -4.28
CA GLN A 29 5.97 -5.83 -3.41
C GLN A 29 4.95 -5.35 -2.37
N ALA A 30 5.30 -5.41 -1.10
CA ALA A 30 4.47 -4.95 0.01
C ALA A 30 5.33 -4.50 1.20
N GLY A 31 4.68 -3.97 2.26
CA GLY A 31 5.33 -3.71 3.55
C GLY A 31 6.21 -2.45 3.58
N GLY A 32 5.96 -1.49 2.70
CA GLY A 32 6.61 -0.19 2.69
C GLY A 32 6.62 0.45 1.30
N HIS A 33 6.99 1.73 1.27
CA HIS A 33 7.12 2.49 0.03
C HIS A 33 8.39 2.09 -0.70
N LEU A 34 8.27 1.65 -1.96
CA LEU A 34 9.39 1.46 -2.87
C LEU A 34 9.55 2.72 -3.71
N SER A 35 10.76 3.27 -3.80
CA SER A 35 10.98 4.50 -4.55
C SER A 35 10.50 4.38 -6.00
N PRO A 36 9.98 5.46 -6.61
CA PRO A 36 9.50 5.43 -8.01
C PRO A 36 10.53 4.92 -9.00
N ALA A 37 11.82 5.24 -8.77
CA ALA A 37 12.91 4.78 -9.62
C ALA A 37 13.11 3.25 -9.54
N LEU A 38 13.03 2.68 -8.33
CA LEU A 38 13.14 1.23 -8.13
C LEU A 38 11.90 0.51 -8.66
N THR A 39 10.71 1.05 -8.43
CA THR A 39 9.48 0.49 -8.96
C THR A 39 9.52 0.39 -10.48
N ARG A 40 9.93 1.47 -11.18
CA ARG A 40 10.09 1.46 -12.65
C ARG A 40 11.15 0.44 -13.11
N HIS A 41 12.30 0.40 -12.42
CA HIS A 41 13.38 -0.52 -12.76
C HIS A 41 12.92 -1.99 -12.71
N PHE A 42 12.31 -2.39 -11.60
CA PHE A 42 11.86 -3.76 -11.41
C PHE A 42 10.67 -4.12 -12.30
N ARG A 43 9.72 -3.18 -12.47
CA ARG A 43 8.61 -3.40 -13.41
C ARG A 43 9.11 -3.64 -14.82
N HIS A 44 10.00 -2.79 -15.34
CA HIS A 44 10.55 -2.98 -16.67
C HIS A 44 11.26 -4.33 -16.81
N MET A 45 12.07 -4.70 -15.82
CA MET A 45 12.76 -5.99 -15.80
C MET A 45 11.77 -7.17 -15.79
N PHE A 46 10.75 -7.14 -14.93
CA PHE A 46 9.79 -8.24 -14.83
C PHE A 46 8.89 -8.34 -16.07
N VAL A 47 8.42 -7.23 -16.62
CA VAL A 47 7.64 -7.22 -17.86
C VAL A 47 8.44 -7.80 -19.03
N SER A 48 9.73 -7.46 -19.16
CA SER A 48 10.61 -8.01 -20.24
C SER A 48 10.84 -9.52 -20.13
N HIS A 49 10.56 -10.13 -18.96
CA HIS A 49 10.64 -11.57 -18.72
C HIS A 49 9.25 -12.22 -18.56
N ASN A 50 8.19 -11.51 -18.90
CA ASN A 50 6.80 -12.00 -18.76
C ASN A 50 6.42 -12.42 -17.32
N ILE A 51 6.98 -11.73 -16.33
CA ILE A 51 6.75 -11.94 -14.90
C ILE A 51 5.72 -10.91 -14.42
N ALA A 52 4.61 -11.37 -13.83
CA ALA A 52 3.58 -10.50 -13.27
C ALA A 52 4.11 -9.78 -12.01
N TYR A 53 4.07 -8.44 -11.99
CA TYR A 53 4.55 -7.64 -10.86
C TYR A 53 3.42 -6.84 -10.22
N PHE A 54 3.10 -7.16 -8.97
CA PHE A 54 2.04 -6.53 -8.20
C PHE A 54 2.62 -5.62 -7.12
N THR A 55 2.19 -4.36 -7.09
CA THR A 55 2.35 -3.50 -5.91
C THR A 55 1.17 -3.72 -4.99
N MET A 56 1.42 -3.95 -3.71
CA MET A 56 0.40 -4.26 -2.73
C MET A 56 0.46 -3.31 -1.54
N TYR A 57 -0.71 -2.89 -1.08
CA TYR A 57 -0.87 -2.05 0.10
C TYR A 57 -1.74 -2.74 1.16
N GLY A 58 -1.40 -2.49 2.42
CA GLY A 58 -2.18 -2.97 3.54
C GLY A 58 -1.50 -2.78 4.89
N ALA A 59 -2.20 -3.18 5.93
CA ALA A 59 -1.78 -3.11 7.30
C ALA A 59 -2.06 -4.44 8.00
N THR A 60 -1.30 -4.75 9.06
CA THR A 60 -1.50 -5.96 9.87
C THR A 60 -2.95 -6.07 10.35
N GLU A 61 -3.53 -4.93 10.70
CA GLU A 61 -4.91 -4.77 11.15
C GLU A 61 -5.96 -5.15 10.09
N ALA A 62 -5.56 -5.23 8.80
CA ALA A 62 -6.44 -5.65 7.70
C ALA A 62 -6.02 -7.01 7.10
N SER A 63 -5.34 -7.87 7.85
CA SER A 63 -4.99 -9.30 7.60
C SER A 63 -4.27 -9.63 6.27
N PRO A 64 -3.21 -9.00 5.88
CA PRO A 64 -2.70 -7.64 5.85
C PRO A 64 -2.98 -6.90 4.54
N ARG A 65 -4.06 -7.22 3.81
CA ARG A 65 -4.31 -6.72 2.45
C ARG A 65 -5.51 -5.75 2.39
N ILE A 66 -5.25 -4.56 1.87
CA ILE A 66 -6.26 -3.52 1.61
C ILE A 66 -6.44 -3.31 0.11
N ALA A 67 -5.33 -3.15 -0.63
CA ALA A 67 -5.36 -2.86 -2.05
C ALA A 67 -4.18 -3.52 -2.78
N TYR A 68 -4.30 -3.64 -4.10
CA TYR A 68 -3.19 -4.01 -4.97
C TYR A 68 -3.33 -3.36 -6.35
N LEU A 69 -2.19 -3.06 -6.96
CA LEU A 69 -2.09 -2.58 -8.34
C LEU A 69 -1.83 -3.79 -9.24
N HIS A 70 -2.77 -4.03 -10.17
CA HIS A 70 -2.61 -5.07 -11.17
C HIS A 70 -1.52 -4.69 -12.18
N PRO A 71 -0.72 -5.64 -12.70
CA PRO A 71 0.31 -5.36 -13.70
C PRO A 71 -0.18 -4.59 -14.92
N ASP A 72 -1.39 -4.88 -15.41
CA ASP A 72 -1.99 -4.23 -16.58
C ASP A 72 -2.25 -2.73 -16.37
N ASP A 73 -2.53 -2.32 -15.11
CA ASP A 73 -2.79 -0.92 -14.76
C ASP A 73 -1.51 -0.17 -14.38
N ALA A 74 -0.42 -0.89 -14.14
CA ALA A 74 0.78 -0.35 -13.49
C ALA A 74 1.50 0.75 -14.30
N GLU A 75 1.36 0.76 -15.63
CA GLU A 75 1.93 1.82 -16.47
C GLU A 75 1.08 3.09 -16.41
N ALA A 76 -0.24 2.96 -16.61
CA ALA A 76 -1.16 4.09 -16.60
C ALA A 76 -1.35 4.71 -15.20
N LYS A 77 -1.21 3.90 -14.13
CA LYS A 77 -1.42 4.28 -12.73
C LYS A 77 -0.13 4.24 -11.92
N HIS A 78 0.95 4.72 -12.53
CA HIS A 78 2.26 4.76 -11.87
C HIS A 78 2.21 5.53 -10.54
N GLY A 79 2.73 4.91 -9.46
CA GLY A 79 2.71 5.48 -8.10
C GLY A 79 1.47 5.10 -7.29
N SER A 80 0.44 4.55 -7.91
CA SER A 80 -0.71 4.01 -7.19
C SER A 80 -0.38 2.71 -6.47
N VAL A 81 -1.07 2.47 -5.37
CA VAL A 81 -1.11 1.17 -4.67
C VAL A 81 -2.27 0.29 -5.15
N GLY A 82 -2.99 0.74 -6.18
CA GLY A 82 -4.06 0.01 -6.83
C GLY A 82 -5.44 0.31 -6.28
N LYS A 83 -6.34 -0.66 -6.46
CA LYS A 83 -7.73 -0.60 -6.00
C LYS A 83 -7.94 -1.50 -4.78
N PRO A 84 -8.97 -1.23 -3.96
CA PRO A 84 -9.28 -2.10 -2.84
C PRO A 84 -9.58 -3.53 -3.31
N ILE A 85 -9.26 -4.51 -2.46
CA ILE A 85 -9.65 -5.90 -2.70
C ILE A 85 -11.17 -6.04 -2.71
N SER A 86 -11.68 -7.07 -3.39
CA SER A 86 -13.11 -7.24 -3.68
C SER A 86 -14.03 -7.36 -2.45
N ILE A 87 -13.46 -7.71 -1.29
CA ILE A 87 -14.20 -7.86 -0.02
C ILE A 87 -14.27 -6.57 0.80
N GLY A 88 -13.62 -5.50 0.36
CA GLY A 88 -13.54 -4.26 1.11
C GLY A 88 -13.76 -3.02 0.26
N SER A 89 -13.87 -1.88 0.93
CA SER A 89 -14.01 -0.57 0.33
C SER A 89 -13.13 0.45 1.04
N VAL A 90 -12.83 1.56 0.37
CA VAL A 90 -12.06 2.68 0.92
C VAL A 90 -12.83 3.98 0.78
N SER A 91 -12.55 4.89 1.69
CA SER A 91 -13.00 6.29 1.62
C SER A 91 -11.91 7.20 2.15
N LEU A 92 -11.97 8.48 1.85
CA LEU A 92 -11.15 9.51 2.47
C LEU A 92 -11.97 10.19 3.58
N GLU A 93 -11.34 10.39 4.75
CA GLU A 93 -11.92 11.18 5.84
C GLU A 93 -11.10 12.46 6.06
N GLY A 94 -11.80 13.57 6.37
CA GLY A 94 -11.15 14.86 6.52
C GLY A 94 -10.51 15.38 5.23
N GLU A 95 -11.12 15.10 4.08
CA GLU A 95 -10.62 15.50 2.76
C GLU A 95 -10.45 17.01 2.68
N ASP A 96 -9.27 17.44 2.27
CA ASP A 96 -8.95 18.83 1.98
C ASP A 96 -9.47 19.18 0.58
N PRO A 97 -10.37 20.17 0.45
CA PRO A 97 -10.96 20.54 -0.85
C PRO A 97 -9.96 21.03 -1.90
N ASP A 98 -8.83 21.59 -1.45
CA ASP A 98 -7.82 22.15 -2.36
C ASP A 98 -6.88 21.06 -2.92
N THR A 99 -6.62 20.02 -2.14
CA THR A 99 -5.69 18.94 -2.51
C THR A 99 -6.38 17.62 -2.83
N SER A 100 -7.65 17.46 -2.47
CA SER A 100 -8.38 16.18 -2.52
C SER A 100 -7.67 15.05 -1.75
N GLU A 101 -6.93 15.42 -0.69
CA GLU A 101 -6.26 14.49 0.20
C GLU A 101 -7.06 14.30 1.49
N GLY A 102 -7.10 13.07 1.98
CA GLY A 102 -7.72 12.74 3.25
C GLY A 102 -7.09 11.52 3.89
N GLU A 103 -7.44 11.23 5.14
CA GLU A 103 -7.04 9.96 5.77
C GLU A 103 -7.73 8.81 5.06
N LEU A 104 -6.96 7.82 4.62
CA LEU A 104 -7.49 6.60 4.03
C LEU A 104 -8.15 5.72 5.10
N VAL A 105 -9.45 5.51 4.96
CA VAL A 105 -10.22 4.61 5.82
C VAL A 105 -10.65 3.38 5.02
N TYR A 106 -10.34 2.20 5.54
CA TYR A 106 -10.72 0.92 4.95
C TYR A 106 -11.88 0.28 5.71
N ARG A 107 -12.81 -0.34 4.98
CA ARG A 107 -13.93 -1.11 5.53
C ARG A 107 -13.94 -2.49 4.89
N GLY A 108 -13.87 -3.53 5.72
CA GLY A 108 -13.87 -4.90 5.21
C GLY A 108 -13.90 -5.96 6.33
N PRO A 109 -14.35 -7.18 6.01
CA PRO A 109 -14.47 -8.28 6.99
C PRO A 109 -13.12 -8.83 7.45
N ASN A 110 -12.01 -8.45 6.80
CA ASN A 110 -10.66 -8.83 7.14
C ASN A 110 -9.97 -7.84 8.10
N VAL A 111 -10.69 -6.82 8.58
CA VAL A 111 -10.20 -5.94 9.66
C VAL A 111 -10.21 -6.74 10.96
N CYS A 112 -9.13 -6.63 11.74
CA CYS A 112 -9.02 -7.30 13.03
C CYS A 112 -10.02 -6.71 14.06
N LEU A 113 -10.30 -7.47 15.10
CA LEU A 113 -11.29 -7.09 16.13
C LEU A 113 -10.83 -5.93 17.02
N GLY A 114 -9.52 -5.65 17.06
CA GLY A 114 -8.93 -4.63 17.94
C GLY A 114 -7.53 -5.00 18.41
N TYR A 115 -7.01 -4.25 19.36
CA TYR A 115 -5.69 -4.49 19.95
C TYR A 115 -5.79 -5.16 21.33
N ALA A 116 -5.00 -6.20 21.57
CA ALA A 116 -4.81 -6.81 22.87
C ALA A 116 -3.41 -6.43 23.42
N LYS A 117 -3.36 -5.65 24.48
CA LYS A 117 -2.13 -5.27 25.19
C LYS A 117 -1.90 -6.14 26.43
N ALA A 118 -2.94 -6.75 26.97
CA ALA A 118 -2.93 -7.65 28.10
C ALA A 118 -3.86 -8.84 27.83
N ARG A 119 -3.75 -9.89 28.67
CA ARG A 119 -4.56 -11.12 28.52
C ARG A 119 -6.06 -10.84 28.61
N GLU A 120 -6.45 -9.91 29.45
CA GLU A 120 -7.83 -9.49 29.68
C GLU A 120 -8.45 -8.88 28.43
N ASP A 121 -7.65 -8.27 27.56
CA ASP A 121 -8.09 -7.65 26.31
C ASP A 121 -8.58 -8.69 25.29
N LEU A 122 -8.16 -9.96 25.41
CA LEU A 122 -8.62 -11.04 24.54
C LEU A 122 -10.11 -11.35 24.69
N GLY A 123 -10.74 -10.91 25.80
CA GLY A 123 -12.18 -11.01 26.04
C GLY A 123 -12.99 -9.83 25.53
N LYS A 124 -12.35 -8.79 24.98
CA LYS A 124 -13.03 -7.66 24.35
C LYS A 124 -13.72 -8.13 23.06
N GLY A 125 -14.83 -7.52 22.73
CA GLY A 125 -15.53 -7.76 21.48
C GLY A 125 -14.83 -7.11 20.29
N ASP A 126 -15.56 -6.97 19.19
CA ASP A 126 -15.12 -6.28 17.99
C ASP A 126 -15.11 -4.76 18.21
N GLU A 127 -13.94 -4.21 18.57
CA GLU A 127 -13.75 -2.77 18.79
C GLU A 127 -13.63 -1.99 17.47
N PHE A 128 -13.20 -2.64 16.37
CA PHE A 128 -13.01 -1.99 15.08
C PHE A 128 -14.28 -2.05 14.21
N ALA A 129 -15.17 -2.98 14.46
CA ALA A 129 -16.43 -3.15 13.71
C ALA A 129 -16.22 -3.17 12.18
N GLY A 130 -15.12 -3.80 11.75
CA GLY A 130 -14.77 -3.89 10.34
C GLY A 130 -14.25 -2.59 9.72
N VAL A 131 -13.94 -1.54 10.51
CA VAL A 131 -13.45 -0.23 10.03
C VAL A 131 -12.04 0.03 10.53
N LEU A 132 -11.14 0.39 9.63
CA LEU A 132 -9.74 0.72 9.94
C LEU A 132 -9.40 2.11 9.42
N SER A 133 -9.17 3.05 10.34
CA SER A 133 -8.47 4.32 10.06
C SER A 133 -6.98 4.00 9.94
N THR A 134 -6.42 4.11 8.73
CA THR A 134 -5.08 3.58 8.45
C THR A 134 -3.96 4.48 8.99
N GLY A 135 -4.26 5.75 9.25
CA GLY A 135 -3.27 6.79 9.56
C GLY A 135 -2.44 7.21 8.34
N ASP A 136 -2.74 6.70 7.16
CA ASP A 136 -2.09 7.10 5.92
C ASP A 136 -2.94 8.15 5.19
N MET A 137 -2.29 9.21 4.68
CA MET A 137 -2.92 10.20 3.81
C MET A 137 -2.91 9.68 2.38
N ALA A 138 -3.99 9.92 1.67
CA ALA A 138 -4.15 9.41 0.31
C ALA A 138 -5.02 10.34 -0.56
N GLN A 139 -4.90 10.14 -1.86
CA GLN A 139 -5.84 10.59 -2.89
C GLN A 139 -6.46 9.37 -3.56
N ILE A 140 -7.70 9.50 -4.05
CA ILE A 140 -8.37 8.48 -4.85
C ILE A 140 -8.77 9.14 -6.17
N ASP A 141 -8.30 8.59 -7.29
CA ASP A 141 -8.65 9.13 -8.60
C ASP A 141 -10.06 8.73 -9.04
N SER A 142 -10.53 9.31 -10.16
CA SER A 142 -11.86 9.05 -10.73
C SER A 142 -12.10 7.59 -11.13
N ASP A 143 -11.03 6.82 -11.33
CA ASP A 143 -11.09 5.40 -11.65
C ASP A 143 -11.01 4.50 -10.40
N GLY A 144 -10.89 5.10 -9.21
CA GLY A 144 -10.82 4.42 -7.92
C GLY A 144 -9.45 3.89 -7.52
N PHE A 145 -8.37 4.37 -8.17
CA PHE A 145 -7.00 4.03 -7.78
C PHE A 145 -6.52 4.92 -6.63
N ILE A 146 -5.86 4.29 -5.67
CA ILE A 146 -5.38 4.90 -4.42
C ILE A 146 -3.92 5.32 -4.59
N PHE A 147 -3.60 6.55 -4.22
CA PHE A 147 -2.25 7.10 -4.17
C PHE A 147 -1.95 7.52 -2.73
N ILE A 148 -1.00 6.85 -2.09
CA ILE A 148 -0.57 7.20 -0.73
C ILE A 148 0.36 8.41 -0.83
N THR A 149 0.02 9.49 -0.12
CA THR A 149 0.75 10.78 -0.15
C THR A 149 1.60 11.00 1.09
N GLY A 150 1.29 10.30 2.20
CA GLY A 150 2.08 10.39 3.42
C GLY A 150 1.43 9.69 4.61
N ARG A 151 1.86 10.07 5.82
CA ARG A 151 1.27 9.61 7.08
C ARG A 151 0.74 10.76 7.91
N LEU A 152 -0.47 10.62 8.44
CA LEU A 152 -1.15 11.66 9.24
C LEU A 152 -0.29 12.17 10.40
N LYS A 153 0.44 11.29 11.09
CA LYS A 153 1.33 11.64 12.21
C LYS A 153 2.63 12.33 11.81
N ARG A 154 2.95 12.40 10.51
CA ARG A 154 4.16 13.04 9.97
C ARG A 154 3.91 14.38 9.31
N PHE A 155 2.64 14.84 9.28
CA PHE A 155 2.31 16.19 8.83
C PHE A 155 2.39 17.18 9.98
N VAL A 156 3.11 18.28 9.76
CA VAL A 156 3.12 19.46 10.64
C VAL A 156 2.53 20.62 9.89
N LYS A 157 1.59 21.33 10.49
CA LYS A 157 1.07 22.61 9.94
C LYS A 157 2.04 23.73 10.27
N ILE A 158 2.69 24.30 9.24
CA ILE A 158 3.54 25.49 9.36
C ILE A 158 2.83 26.62 8.63
N HIS A 159 2.43 27.67 9.37
CA HIS A 159 1.67 28.83 8.84
C HIS A 159 0.43 28.44 8.02
N GLY A 160 -0.27 27.36 8.42
CA GLY A 160 -1.48 26.90 7.73
C GLY A 160 -1.24 25.93 6.57
N VAL A 161 0.01 25.71 6.18
CA VAL A 161 0.39 24.74 5.13
C VAL A 161 0.79 23.43 5.78
N SER A 162 0.21 22.30 5.32
CA SER A 162 0.60 20.97 5.73
C SER A 162 1.94 20.59 5.08
N VAL A 163 2.95 20.33 5.90
CA VAL A 163 4.29 19.89 5.46
C VAL A 163 4.50 18.46 5.91
N ASN A 164 4.77 17.56 4.95
CA ASN A 164 5.20 16.20 5.23
C ASN A 164 6.65 16.22 5.72
N LEU A 165 6.96 15.50 6.80
CA LEU A 165 8.30 15.40 7.38
C LEU A 165 9.11 14.21 6.85
N GLU A 166 8.68 13.57 5.75
CA GLU A 166 9.45 12.51 5.06
C GLU A 166 10.51 13.07 4.13
#